data_b64c0a20801f898d7f66d7e18a44e27c
#
_entry.id   b64c0a20801f898d7f66d7e18a44e27c
#
_cell.length_a   1.000
_cell.length_b   1.000
_cell.length_c   1.000
_cell.angle_alpha   90.00
_cell.angle_beta   90.00
_cell.angle_gamma   90.00
#
_symmetry.space_group_name_H-M   'P 1'
#
loop_
_entity.id
_entity.type
_entity.pdbx_description
1 polymer ?
#
loop_
_entity_poly.entity_id
_entity_poly.type
_entity_poly.pdbx_seq_one_letter_code
_entity_poly.pdbx_strand_id
1 'polypeptide(L)'
;MKANQATHAVGRVCRLLGISRSGFYAWEDRPMCQRRRVDLMLTGKIAAIHRRSRDTYGSPNIHAELADDHGIRVGRKRVARLMRQNGIRGATLRKYVVTTQSDPQAPKPIDLVERRFFADAPDQLWVADLTYIPTWSGWLYLAMVMDVYSRRIVGWAMDTNMRTELILDALQMAVTQRQPRGVIHHSDRGSQYTSYAFGKRCQEAGIMPSMGSVGDAYDNAMAESFFASLEREVLNRRRFKSQAEARMAVFEWIEGWYNPHRRHSGLGYRSPANYERAHHQARARMAALLPPSAADSLSGKISKLRENKITGLRH
;
A
#
# COMPACT_ATOMS: atom_id res chain seq x y z
N MET A 1 17.14 -5.00 44.86
CA MET A 1 18.25 -4.45 45.65
C MET A 1 18.46 -2.98 45.44
N LYS A 2 18.63 -2.43 44.23
CA LYS A 2 18.82 -0.99 44.01
C LYS A 2 17.75 -0.10 44.65
N ALA A 3 16.48 -0.47 44.56
CA ALA A 3 15.36 0.29 45.15
C ALA A 3 15.44 0.42 46.69
N ASN A 4 16.14 -0.45 47.38
CA ASN A 4 16.23 -0.49 48.84
C ASN A 4 17.60 -0.04 49.39
N GLN A 5 18.53 0.40 48.51
CA GLN A 5 19.90 0.82 48.92
C GLN A 5 19.86 2.13 49.76
N ALA A 6 18.87 3.00 49.51
CA ALA A 6 18.71 4.21 50.30
C ALA A 6 18.27 3.96 51.72
N THR A 7 17.65 2.78 52.03
CA THR A 7 17.06 2.46 53.29
C THR A 7 17.84 1.38 54.07
N HIS A 8 18.63 0.55 53.40
CA HIS A 8 19.33 -0.59 54.07
C HIS A 8 20.76 -0.77 53.53
N ALA A 9 21.69 -1.03 54.44
CA ALA A 9 23.09 -1.32 54.10
C ALA A 9 23.18 -2.56 53.20
N VAL A 10 23.92 -2.47 52.06
CA VAL A 10 24.11 -3.54 51.07
C VAL A 10 24.50 -4.87 51.69
N GLY A 11 25.38 -4.83 52.72
CA GLY A 11 25.80 -6.05 53.41
C GLY A 11 24.70 -6.81 54.12
N ARG A 12 23.68 -6.11 54.67
CA ARG A 12 22.51 -6.73 55.31
C ARG A 12 21.61 -7.41 54.28
N VAL A 13 21.36 -6.71 53.19
CA VAL A 13 20.51 -7.22 52.08
C VAL A 13 21.17 -8.42 51.39
N CYS A 14 22.49 -8.37 51.18
CA CYS A 14 23.25 -9.53 50.64
C CYS A 14 23.15 -10.78 51.52
N ARG A 15 23.27 -10.62 52.83
CA ARG A 15 23.11 -11.75 53.79
C ARG A 15 21.73 -12.36 53.76
N LEU A 16 20.66 -11.51 53.71
CA LEU A 16 19.30 -11.97 53.67
C LEU A 16 18.96 -12.72 52.37
N LEU A 17 19.60 -12.34 51.25
CA LEU A 17 19.36 -12.94 49.91
C LEU A 17 20.35 -14.08 49.61
N GLY A 18 21.28 -14.44 50.52
CA GLY A 18 22.27 -15.51 50.32
C GLY A 18 23.27 -15.23 49.19
N ILE A 19 23.56 -13.94 48.86
CA ILE A 19 24.50 -13.57 47.81
C ILE A 19 25.76 -12.91 48.41
N SER A 20 26.91 -13.07 47.76
CA SER A 20 28.15 -12.42 48.22
C SER A 20 28.11 -10.90 47.89
N ARG A 21 28.72 -10.07 48.76
CA ARG A 21 28.86 -8.63 48.52
C ARG A 21 29.68 -8.35 47.24
N SER A 22 30.78 -9.09 47.02
CA SER A 22 31.59 -9.01 45.80
C SER A 22 30.80 -9.35 44.54
N GLY A 23 29.96 -10.42 44.59
CA GLY A 23 29.07 -10.80 43.50
C GLY A 23 28.03 -9.70 43.18
N PHE A 24 27.52 -9.00 44.20
CA PHE A 24 26.62 -7.87 44.01
C PHE A 24 27.32 -6.72 43.29
N TYR A 25 28.49 -6.28 43.72
CA TYR A 25 29.22 -5.19 43.08
C TYR A 25 29.68 -5.58 41.68
N ALA A 26 30.21 -6.77 41.48
CA ALA A 26 30.55 -7.30 40.14
C ALA A 26 29.34 -7.34 39.18
N TRP A 27 28.14 -7.58 39.71
CA TRP A 27 26.90 -7.50 38.91
C TRP A 27 26.51 -6.03 38.65
N GLU A 28 26.66 -5.13 39.62
CA GLU A 28 26.35 -3.71 39.49
C GLU A 28 27.26 -3.03 38.47
N ASP A 29 28.56 -3.30 38.53
CA ASP A 29 29.57 -2.71 37.64
C ASP A 29 29.69 -3.43 36.29
N ARG A 30 28.95 -4.51 36.10
CA ARG A 30 29.03 -5.30 34.88
C ARG A 30 28.64 -4.47 33.68
N PRO A 31 29.53 -4.30 32.70
CA PRO A 31 29.22 -3.57 31.48
C PRO A 31 28.08 -4.25 30.73
N MET A 32 27.28 -3.45 30.05
CA MET A 32 26.18 -3.95 29.25
C MET A 32 26.66 -4.96 28.22
N CYS A 33 26.10 -6.19 28.21
CA CYS A 33 26.50 -7.21 27.25
C CYS A 33 26.23 -6.77 25.81
N GLN A 34 27.03 -7.28 24.87
CA GLN A 34 26.96 -6.92 23.45
C GLN A 34 25.54 -7.06 22.87
N ARG A 35 24.83 -8.11 23.23
CA ARG A 35 23.43 -8.33 22.78
C ARG A 35 22.51 -7.18 23.20
N ARG A 36 22.64 -6.68 24.43
CA ARG A 36 21.82 -5.58 24.95
C ARG A 36 22.17 -4.24 24.29
N ARG A 37 23.45 -3.99 23.99
CA ARG A 37 23.88 -2.81 23.22
C ARG A 37 23.27 -2.81 21.83
N VAL A 38 23.32 -3.95 21.13
CA VAL A 38 22.71 -4.12 19.80
C VAL A 38 21.18 -3.99 19.88
N ASP A 39 20.52 -4.53 20.92
CA ASP A 39 19.08 -4.38 21.10
C ASP A 39 18.67 -2.90 21.31
N LEU A 40 19.45 -2.12 22.04
CA LEU A 40 19.19 -0.68 22.20
C LEU A 40 19.32 0.08 20.89
N MET A 41 20.39 -0.17 20.12
CA MET A 41 20.57 0.43 18.79
C MET A 41 19.43 0.06 17.85
N LEU A 42 19.03 -1.22 17.81
CA LEU A 42 17.91 -1.69 17.01
C LEU A 42 16.60 -1.03 17.43
N THR A 43 16.35 -0.89 18.73
CA THR A 43 15.16 -0.23 19.26
C THR A 43 15.05 1.23 18.77
N GLY A 44 16.16 1.97 18.79
CA GLY A 44 16.18 3.34 18.25
C GLY A 44 15.84 3.39 16.77
N LYS A 45 16.38 2.49 15.96
CA LYS A 45 16.06 2.38 14.52
C LYS A 45 14.61 1.96 14.29
N ILE A 46 14.11 0.94 15.01
CA ILE A 46 12.72 0.49 14.96
C ILE A 46 11.76 1.66 15.26
N ALA A 47 12.05 2.44 16.31
CA ALA A 47 11.24 3.60 16.67
C ALA A 47 11.29 4.70 15.61
N ALA A 48 12.43 4.94 14.97
CA ALA A 48 12.57 5.92 13.88
C ALA A 48 11.76 5.50 12.64
N ILE A 49 11.86 4.22 12.23
CA ILE A 49 11.08 3.66 11.12
C ILE A 49 9.58 3.73 11.41
N HIS A 50 9.17 3.37 12.63
CA HIS A 50 7.78 3.42 13.03
C HIS A 50 7.20 4.84 12.95
N ARG A 51 7.93 5.86 13.49
CA ARG A 51 7.53 7.28 13.36
C ARG A 51 7.46 7.73 11.90
N ARG A 52 8.46 7.38 11.07
CA ARG A 52 8.48 7.71 9.63
C ARG A 52 7.25 7.11 8.91
N SER A 53 6.83 5.93 9.31
CA SER A 53 5.61 5.29 8.80
C SER A 53 4.32 5.84 9.43
N ARG A 54 4.35 7.01 10.06
CA ARG A 54 3.19 7.62 10.72
C ARG A 54 2.57 6.68 11.77
N ASP A 55 3.40 5.93 12.50
CA ASP A 55 3.04 4.94 13.51
C ASP A 55 2.12 3.82 13.00
N THR A 56 2.25 3.44 11.72
CA THR A 56 1.40 2.43 11.09
C THR A 56 2.08 1.07 10.91
N TYR A 57 3.41 1.04 10.75
CA TYR A 57 4.12 -0.19 10.46
C TYR A 57 4.15 -1.18 11.62
N GLY A 58 3.75 -2.42 11.32
CA GLY A 58 4.01 -3.57 12.18
C GLY A 58 5.38 -4.20 11.92
N SER A 59 5.71 -5.23 12.69
CA SER A 59 7.02 -5.92 12.63
C SER A 59 7.40 -6.44 11.24
N PRO A 60 6.50 -6.87 10.33
CA PRO A 60 6.90 -7.31 9.00
C PRO A 60 7.48 -6.18 8.14
N ASN A 61 6.81 -5.01 8.11
CA ASN A 61 7.27 -3.86 7.33
C ASN A 61 8.56 -3.27 7.91
N ILE A 62 8.66 -3.15 9.25
CA ILE A 62 9.87 -2.68 9.93
C ILE A 62 11.05 -3.63 9.67
N HIS A 63 10.81 -4.94 9.70
CA HIS A 63 11.84 -5.94 9.40
C HIS A 63 12.37 -5.80 7.98
N ALA A 64 11.48 -5.63 6.99
CA ALA A 64 11.86 -5.44 5.60
C ALA A 64 12.66 -4.15 5.42
N GLU A 65 12.23 -3.04 6.05
CA GLU A 65 12.90 -1.75 5.95
C GLU A 65 14.28 -1.73 6.61
N LEU A 66 14.45 -2.44 7.74
CA LEU A 66 15.77 -2.64 8.37
C LEU A 66 16.74 -3.34 7.42
N ALA A 67 16.25 -4.35 6.67
CA ALA A 67 17.09 -5.08 5.73
C ALA A 67 17.41 -4.26 4.48
N ASP A 68 16.40 -3.64 3.86
CA ASP A 68 16.52 -3.00 2.54
C ASP A 68 17.20 -1.62 2.62
N ASP A 69 16.72 -0.77 3.56
CA ASP A 69 17.15 0.63 3.61
C ASP A 69 18.33 0.85 4.58
N HIS A 70 18.49 -0.03 5.56
CA HIS A 70 19.54 0.09 6.58
C HIS A 70 20.60 -1.01 6.53
N GLY A 71 20.46 -2.02 5.65
CA GLY A 71 21.40 -3.15 5.54
C GLY A 71 21.45 -4.03 6.80
N ILE A 72 20.46 -3.93 7.70
CA ILE A 72 20.46 -4.63 8.98
C ILE A 72 19.65 -5.92 8.87
N ARG A 73 20.34 -7.05 8.81
CA ARG A 73 19.72 -8.37 8.80
C ARG A 73 19.49 -8.86 10.22
N VAL A 74 18.23 -8.93 10.64
CA VAL A 74 17.80 -9.36 11.98
C VAL A 74 16.54 -10.22 11.86
N GLY A 75 16.38 -11.21 12.74
CA GLY A 75 15.18 -12.07 12.69
C GLY A 75 13.89 -11.30 13.02
N ARG A 76 12.80 -11.54 12.27
CA ARG A 76 11.49 -10.91 12.49
C ARG A 76 10.97 -11.07 13.92
N LYS A 77 11.20 -12.25 14.55
CA LYS A 77 10.81 -12.48 15.96
C LYS A 77 11.53 -11.52 16.92
N ARG A 78 12.81 -11.16 16.64
CA ARG A 78 13.58 -10.20 17.46
C ARG A 78 12.99 -8.79 17.31
N VAL A 79 12.66 -8.37 16.08
CA VAL A 79 11.99 -7.09 15.82
C VAL A 79 10.66 -7.02 16.57
N ALA A 80 9.81 -8.03 16.44
CA ALA A 80 8.51 -8.09 17.12
C ALA A 80 8.65 -8.06 18.65
N ARG A 81 9.66 -8.72 19.22
CA ARG A 81 9.96 -8.67 20.66
C ARG A 81 10.35 -7.26 21.11
N LEU A 82 11.28 -6.61 20.39
CA LEU A 82 11.73 -5.26 20.72
C LEU A 82 10.60 -4.25 20.60
N MET A 83 9.76 -4.34 19.57
CA MET A 83 8.55 -3.51 19.43
C MET A 83 7.63 -3.66 20.65
N ARG A 84 7.32 -4.91 21.05
CA ARG A 84 6.44 -5.18 22.20
C ARG A 84 7.02 -4.62 23.51
N GLN A 85 8.33 -4.82 23.74
CA GLN A 85 9.01 -4.32 24.93
C GLN A 85 9.00 -2.80 25.06
N ASN A 86 8.90 -2.09 23.94
CA ASN A 86 8.88 -0.63 23.88
C ASN A 86 7.50 -0.04 23.58
N GLY A 87 6.42 -0.84 23.67
CA GLY A 87 5.05 -0.38 23.44
C GLY A 87 4.74 0.01 22.00
N ILE A 88 5.60 -0.33 21.04
CA ILE A 88 5.44 -0.01 19.63
C ILE A 88 4.46 -1.01 19.00
N ARG A 89 3.36 -0.51 18.44
CA ARG A 89 2.32 -1.32 17.79
C ARG A 89 1.98 -0.77 16.42
N GLY A 90 1.92 -1.64 15.40
CA GLY A 90 1.41 -1.26 14.08
C GLY A 90 -0.10 -1.04 14.09
N ALA A 91 -0.58 -0.28 13.12
CA ALA A 91 -2.02 -0.08 12.93
C ALA A 91 -2.71 -1.41 12.56
N THR A 92 -3.79 -1.75 13.26
CA THR A 92 -4.60 -2.94 13.02
C THR A 92 -5.95 -2.58 12.42
N LEU A 93 -6.49 -3.46 11.57
CA LEU A 93 -7.86 -3.33 11.06
C LEU A 93 -8.84 -3.56 12.22
N ARG A 94 -9.87 -2.70 12.33
CA ARG A 94 -11.08 -3.05 13.08
C ARG A 94 -11.87 -4.06 12.24
N LYS A 95 -12.63 -4.97 12.88
CA LYS A 95 -13.49 -5.93 12.16
C LYS A 95 -14.46 -5.16 11.25
N TYR A 96 -14.48 -5.53 9.98
CA TYR A 96 -15.34 -4.95 8.95
C TYR A 96 -16.77 -5.53 9.06
N VAL A 97 -17.78 -4.71 8.81
CA VAL A 97 -19.17 -5.14 8.67
C VAL A 97 -19.54 -4.99 7.21
N VAL A 98 -19.97 -6.07 6.56
CA VAL A 98 -20.42 -6.06 5.15
C VAL A 98 -21.78 -5.37 5.08
N THR A 99 -21.91 -4.33 4.23
CA THR A 99 -23.12 -3.48 4.14
C THR A 99 -23.79 -3.46 2.76
N THR A 100 -23.31 -4.21 1.76
CA THR A 100 -23.81 -4.13 0.38
C THR A 100 -24.69 -5.33 0.02
N GLN A 101 -25.93 -5.07 -0.43
CA GLN A 101 -26.80 -6.03 -1.11
C GLN A 101 -26.87 -5.68 -2.60
N SER A 102 -26.67 -6.65 -3.47
CA SER A 102 -26.67 -6.47 -4.94
C SER A 102 -28.05 -6.73 -5.56
N ASP A 103 -28.38 -6.02 -6.65
CA ASP A 103 -29.58 -6.22 -7.45
C ASP A 103 -29.31 -7.27 -8.56
N PRO A 104 -30.07 -8.40 -8.61
CA PRO A 104 -29.85 -9.49 -9.57
C PRO A 104 -30.28 -9.21 -11.02
N GLN A 105 -31.04 -8.12 -11.30
CA GLN A 105 -31.75 -7.91 -12.58
C GLN A 105 -31.10 -6.92 -13.54
N ALA A 106 -29.96 -6.32 -13.23
CA ALA A 106 -29.28 -5.35 -14.10
C ALA A 106 -28.61 -6.00 -15.33
N PRO A 107 -28.64 -5.38 -16.54
CA PRO A 107 -28.01 -5.92 -17.75
C PRO A 107 -26.49 -6.08 -17.57
N LYS A 108 -25.95 -7.20 -18.08
CA LYS A 108 -24.55 -7.62 -17.85
C LYS A 108 -23.59 -7.05 -18.91
N PRO A 109 -22.74 -6.06 -18.59
CA PRO A 109 -21.59 -5.71 -19.42
C PRO A 109 -20.56 -6.85 -19.47
N ILE A 110 -19.68 -6.79 -20.47
CA ILE A 110 -18.64 -7.83 -20.66
C ILE A 110 -17.56 -7.67 -19.58
N ASP A 111 -17.30 -8.75 -18.83
CA ASP A 111 -16.16 -8.85 -17.93
C ASP A 111 -14.95 -9.35 -18.71
N LEU A 112 -13.97 -8.47 -18.98
CA LEU A 112 -12.72 -8.78 -19.67
C LEU A 112 -11.65 -9.34 -18.74
N VAL A 113 -11.84 -9.27 -17.43
CA VAL A 113 -10.84 -9.65 -16.43
C VAL A 113 -11.00 -11.11 -16.00
N GLU A 114 -12.23 -11.66 -16.09
CA GLU A 114 -12.54 -13.05 -15.72
C GLU A 114 -11.93 -13.47 -14.36
N ARG A 115 -11.98 -12.58 -13.36
CA ARG A 115 -11.38 -12.78 -12.02
C ARG A 115 -9.85 -12.91 -12.01
N ARG A 116 -9.16 -12.62 -13.12
CA ARG A 116 -7.70 -12.66 -13.21
C ARG A 116 -7.11 -11.28 -12.95
N PHE A 117 -7.19 -10.78 -11.71
CA PHE A 117 -6.56 -9.52 -11.29
C PHE A 117 -5.04 -9.68 -11.18
N PHE A 118 -4.41 -9.97 -12.29
CA PHE A 118 -2.97 -10.11 -12.44
C PHE A 118 -2.49 -9.39 -13.69
N ALA A 119 -1.38 -8.69 -13.57
CA ALA A 119 -0.70 -8.02 -14.67
C ALA A 119 0.80 -8.32 -14.60
N ASP A 120 1.43 -8.56 -15.75
CA ASP A 120 2.86 -8.85 -15.86
C ASP A 120 3.72 -7.58 -15.95
N ALA A 121 3.09 -6.45 -16.24
CA ALA A 121 3.73 -5.15 -16.41
C ALA A 121 2.79 -4.01 -16.01
N PRO A 122 3.32 -2.80 -15.72
CA PRO A 122 2.52 -1.61 -15.53
C PRO A 122 1.62 -1.33 -16.74
N ASP A 123 0.49 -0.68 -16.47
CA ASP A 123 -0.46 -0.17 -17.49
C ASP A 123 -1.07 -1.25 -18.39
N GLN A 124 -1.24 -2.47 -17.89
CA GLN A 124 -2.02 -3.52 -18.54
C GLN A 124 -3.46 -3.58 -18.02
N LEU A 125 -3.62 -3.42 -16.72
CA LEU A 125 -4.91 -3.47 -16.04
C LEU A 125 -4.93 -2.41 -14.93
N TRP A 126 -5.91 -1.53 -15.00
CA TRP A 126 -6.25 -0.59 -13.93
C TRP A 126 -7.56 -1.02 -13.26
N VAL A 127 -7.63 -0.87 -11.96
CA VAL A 127 -8.87 -1.00 -11.19
C VAL A 127 -9.27 0.37 -10.66
N ALA A 128 -10.55 0.67 -10.71
CA ALA A 128 -11.09 1.91 -10.22
C ALA A 128 -12.25 1.67 -9.27
N ASP A 129 -12.36 2.55 -8.29
CA ASP A 129 -13.43 2.50 -7.30
C ASP A 129 -13.60 3.87 -6.63
N LEU A 130 -14.68 4.01 -5.88
CA LEU A 130 -15.10 5.23 -5.25
C LEU A 130 -15.46 5.00 -3.79
N THR A 131 -15.03 5.91 -2.92
CA THR A 131 -15.41 5.91 -1.50
C THR A 131 -15.82 7.30 -1.03
N TYR A 132 -16.39 7.38 0.16
CA TYR A 132 -16.74 8.63 0.80
C TYR A 132 -15.98 8.83 2.12
N ILE A 133 -15.65 10.07 2.42
CA ILE A 133 -14.90 10.50 3.60
C ILE A 133 -15.78 11.43 4.42
N PRO A 134 -16.14 11.06 5.66
CA PRO A 134 -16.96 11.92 6.50
C PRO A 134 -16.14 13.10 7.05
N THR A 135 -16.72 14.29 6.96
CA THR A 135 -16.22 15.51 7.61
C THR A 135 -17.36 16.20 8.39
N TRP A 136 -17.04 17.14 9.28
CA TRP A 136 -18.07 17.90 9.97
C TRP A 136 -18.86 18.82 9.03
N SER A 137 -18.27 19.22 7.90
CA SER A 137 -18.91 20.05 6.87
C SER A 137 -19.57 19.25 5.74
N GLY A 138 -19.79 17.95 5.90
CA GLY A 138 -20.43 17.07 4.92
C GLY A 138 -19.48 16.02 4.35
N TRP A 139 -19.96 15.29 3.34
CA TRP A 139 -19.21 14.21 2.70
C TRP A 139 -18.21 14.76 1.67
N LEU A 140 -17.06 14.13 1.60
CA LEU A 140 -16.09 14.27 0.51
C LEU A 140 -15.99 12.91 -0.18
N TYR A 141 -16.16 12.87 -1.49
CA TYR A 141 -16.03 11.65 -2.29
C TYR A 141 -14.64 11.58 -2.88
N LEU A 142 -14.07 10.38 -2.90
CA LEU A 142 -12.76 10.08 -3.48
C LEU A 142 -12.94 9.00 -4.54
N ALA A 143 -12.67 9.32 -5.81
CA ALA A 143 -12.48 8.36 -6.88
C ALA A 143 -10.98 8.07 -7.04
N MET A 144 -10.62 6.81 -7.29
CA MET A 144 -9.24 6.42 -7.53
C MET A 144 -9.12 5.44 -8.70
N VAL A 145 -7.96 5.48 -9.36
CA VAL A 145 -7.51 4.53 -10.38
C VAL A 145 -6.18 3.95 -9.93
N MET A 146 -6.10 2.63 -9.82
CA MET A 146 -4.92 1.90 -9.37
C MET A 146 -4.39 0.98 -10.46
N ASP A 147 -3.09 1.02 -10.71
CA ASP A 147 -2.40 0.01 -11.53
C ASP A 147 -2.28 -1.31 -10.75
N VAL A 148 -2.79 -2.39 -11.35
CA VAL A 148 -2.86 -3.72 -10.71
C VAL A 148 -1.47 -4.32 -10.50
N TYR A 149 -0.53 -4.10 -11.42
CA TYR A 149 0.83 -4.62 -11.33
C TYR A 149 1.58 -4.07 -10.11
N SER A 150 1.54 -2.75 -9.97
CA SER A 150 2.35 -2.03 -8.98
C SER A 150 1.58 -1.63 -7.73
N ARG A 151 0.25 -1.69 -7.74
CA ARG A 151 -0.65 -1.10 -6.73
C ARG A 151 -0.49 0.42 -6.60
N ARG A 152 0.09 1.07 -7.60
CA ARG A 152 0.25 2.52 -7.62
C ARG A 152 -1.08 3.18 -7.93
N ILE A 153 -1.42 4.21 -7.17
CA ILE A 153 -2.51 5.10 -7.54
C ILE A 153 -2.01 5.98 -8.65
N VAL A 154 -2.56 5.79 -9.85
CA VAL A 154 -2.17 6.48 -11.08
C VAL A 154 -3.08 7.63 -11.42
N GLY A 155 -4.28 7.67 -10.82
CA GLY A 155 -5.22 8.77 -10.91
C GLY A 155 -6.15 8.80 -9.72
N TRP A 156 -6.53 9.98 -9.28
CA TRP A 156 -7.51 10.18 -8.23
C TRP A 156 -8.09 11.58 -8.30
N ALA A 157 -9.32 11.73 -7.84
CA ALA A 157 -10.00 13.01 -7.73
C ALA A 157 -10.90 13.03 -6.49
N MET A 158 -11.20 14.20 -5.98
CA MET A 158 -12.11 14.38 -4.84
C MET A 158 -13.11 15.51 -5.11
N ASP A 159 -14.39 15.26 -4.80
CA ASP A 159 -15.46 16.26 -4.91
C ASP A 159 -16.44 16.13 -3.75
N THR A 160 -17.25 17.15 -3.56
CA THR A 160 -18.38 17.20 -2.62
C THR A 160 -19.60 16.45 -3.13
N ASN A 161 -19.64 16.11 -4.40
CA ASN A 161 -20.73 15.42 -5.09
C ASN A 161 -20.21 14.19 -5.81
N MET A 162 -21.00 13.11 -5.77
CA MET A 162 -20.70 11.85 -6.46
C MET A 162 -21.26 11.87 -7.88
N ARG A 163 -20.66 12.71 -8.75
CA ARG A 163 -21.06 12.84 -10.16
C ARG A 163 -20.09 12.11 -11.09
N THR A 164 -20.49 11.96 -12.36
CA THR A 164 -19.64 11.33 -13.39
C THR A 164 -18.32 12.11 -13.59
N GLU A 165 -18.34 13.44 -13.43
CA GLU A 165 -17.16 14.30 -13.54
C GLU A 165 -16.04 13.89 -12.59
N LEU A 166 -16.39 13.47 -11.36
CA LEU A 166 -15.41 13.00 -10.38
C LEU A 166 -14.58 11.81 -10.89
N ILE A 167 -15.23 10.87 -11.56
CA ILE A 167 -14.57 9.70 -12.14
C ILE A 167 -13.78 10.08 -13.38
N LEU A 168 -14.32 10.98 -14.19
CA LEU A 168 -13.63 11.49 -15.38
C LEU A 168 -12.35 12.24 -15.00
N ASP A 169 -12.35 13.01 -13.92
CA ASP A 169 -11.16 13.71 -13.41
C ASP A 169 -10.10 12.74 -12.93
N ALA A 170 -10.49 11.69 -12.20
CA ALA A 170 -9.56 10.63 -11.76
C ALA A 170 -8.97 9.89 -12.97
N LEU A 171 -9.78 9.54 -13.97
CA LEU A 171 -9.36 8.93 -15.22
C LEU A 171 -8.43 9.86 -16.02
N GLN A 172 -8.78 11.15 -16.12
CA GLN A 172 -7.99 12.16 -16.82
C GLN A 172 -6.59 12.28 -16.20
N MET A 173 -6.50 12.31 -14.87
CA MET A 173 -5.20 12.32 -14.17
C MET A 173 -4.38 11.06 -14.53
N ALA A 174 -4.98 9.87 -14.50
CA ALA A 174 -4.33 8.63 -14.87
C ALA A 174 -3.81 8.66 -16.33
N VAL A 175 -4.66 9.08 -17.26
CA VAL A 175 -4.30 9.21 -18.69
C VAL A 175 -3.14 10.16 -18.89
N THR A 176 -3.18 11.32 -18.25
CA THR A 176 -2.15 12.35 -18.36
C THR A 176 -0.79 11.86 -17.83
N GLN A 177 -0.80 11.17 -16.69
CA GLN A 177 0.43 10.67 -16.06
C GLN A 177 1.03 9.46 -16.79
N ARG A 178 0.19 8.58 -17.35
CA ARG A 178 0.62 7.27 -17.84
C ARG A 178 0.65 7.14 -19.35
N GLN A 179 -0.12 7.96 -20.09
CA GLN A 179 -0.28 7.88 -21.55
C GLN A 179 -0.49 6.42 -22.00
N PRO A 180 -1.54 5.75 -21.49
CA PRO A 180 -1.73 4.32 -21.66
C PRO A 180 -1.99 3.96 -23.12
N ARG A 181 -1.61 2.72 -23.49
CA ARG A 181 -1.94 2.14 -24.81
C ARG A 181 -2.59 0.78 -24.60
N GLY A 182 -3.92 0.71 -24.80
CA GLY A 182 -4.67 -0.55 -24.68
C GLY A 182 -4.76 -1.11 -23.26
N VAL A 183 -4.80 -0.24 -22.24
CA VAL A 183 -5.02 -0.66 -20.85
C VAL A 183 -6.48 -1.06 -20.66
N ILE A 184 -6.71 -2.11 -19.89
CA ILE A 184 -8.05 -2.46 -19.41
C ILE A 184 -8.33 -1.65 -18.16
N HIS A 185 -9.44 -0.91 -18.15
CA HIS A 185 -9.94 -0.18 -16.97
C HIS A 185 -11.13 -0.93 -16.40
N HIS A 186 -10.93 -1.60 -15.28
CA HIS A 186 -11.94 -2.39 -14.60
C HIS A 186 -12.53 -1.61 -13.42
N SER A 187 -13.86 -1.57 -13.34
CA SER A 187 -14.61 -0.93 -12.24
C SER A 187 -15.82 -1.76 -11.86
N ASP A 188 -16.44 -1.40 -10.74
CA ASP A 188 -17.76 -1.88 -10.42
C ASP A 188 -18.82 -1.33 -11.41
N ARG A 189 -20.08 -1.74 -11.22
CA ARG A 189 -21.21 -1.29 -12.05
C ARG A 189 -21.87 -0.02 -11.55
N GLY A 190 -21.14 0.87 -10.92
CA GLY A 190 -21.68 2.17 -10.53
C GLY A 190 -22.24 2.92 -11.75
N SER A 191 -23.36 3.63 -11.57
CA SER A 191 -24.03 4.40 -12.64
C SER A 191 -23.10 5.38 -13.35
N GLN A 192 -22.07 5.84 -12.66
CA GLN A 192 -21.07 6.77 -13.16
C GLN A 192 -20.18 6.13 -14.24
N TYR A 193 -19.77 4.86 -14.03
CA TYR A 193 -18.93 4.10 -14.97
C TYR A 193 -19.69 3.61 -16.20
N THR A 194 -21.01 3.51 -16.12
CA THR A 194 -21.89 3.16 -17.26
C THR A 194 -22.30 4.35 -18.09
N SER A 195 -21.87 5.56 -17.72
CA SER A 195 -22.24 6.79 -18.43
C SER A 195 -21.62 6.85 -19.84
N TYR A 196 -22.36 7.45 -20.79
CA TYR A 196 -21.86 7.69 -22.16
C TYR A 196 -20.56 8.51 -22.15
N ALA A 197 -20.46 9.52 -21.28
CA ALA A 197 -19.28 10.38 -21.18
C ALA A 197 -18.03 9.60 -20.77
N PHE A 198 -18.17 8.64 -19.83
CA PHE A 198 -17.07 7.76 -19.42
C PHE A 198 -16.63 6.83 -20.57
N GLY A 199 -17.57 6.17 -21.25
CA GLY A 199 -17.25 5.29 -22.38
C GLY A 199 -16.56 6.05 -23.53
N LYS A 200 -17.04 7.24 -23.87
CA LYS A 200 -16.41 8.13 -24.85
C LYS A 200 -14.99 8.50 -24.47
N ARG A 201 -14.78 8.89 -23.20
CA ARG A 201 -13.42 9.26 -22.70
C ARG A 201 -12.46 8.09 -22.74
N CYS A 202 -12.90 6.86 -22.40
CA CYS A 202 -12.11 5.65 -22.55
C CYS A 202 -11.69 5.40 -23.99
N GLN A 203 -12.64 5.51 -24.93
CA GLN A 203 -12.37 5.34 -26.37
C GLN A 203 -11.33 6.34 -26.89
N GLU A 204 -11.47 7.62 -26.55
CA GLU A 204 -10.53 8.69 -26.93
C GLU A 204 -9.12 8.45 -26.37
N ALA A 205 -9.02 7.86 -25.20
CA ALA A 205 -7.74 7.54 -24.55
C ALA A 205 -7.16 6.16 -24.94
N GLY A 206 -7.83 5.39 -25.80
CA GLY A 206 -7.41 4.03 -26.16
C GLY A 206 -7.47 3.05 -24.99
N ILE A 207 -8.42 3.24 -24.07
CA ILE A 207 -8.67 2.43 -22.88
C ILE A 207 -9.84 1.48 -23.15
N MET A 208 -9.72 0.24 -22.73
CA MET A 208 -10.78 -0.76 -22.82
C MET A 208 -11.56 -0.81 -21.50
N PRO A 209 -12.81 -0.31 -21.44
CA PRO A 209 -13.60 -0.42 -20.22
C PRO A 209 -14.04 -1.86 -19.99
N SER A 210 -13.93 -2.31 -18.74
CA SER A 210 -14.39 -3.62 -18.26
C SER A 210 -15.17 -3.42 -16.97
N MET A 211 -16.21 -4.21 -16.75
CA MET A 211 -17.05 -4.11 -15.55
C MET A 211 -17.23 -5.48 -14.93
N GLY A 212 -17.09 -5.55 -13.61
CA GLY A 212 -17.29 -6.75 -12.83
C GLY A 212 -18.71 -7.31 -12.89
N SER A 213 -18.89 -8.56 -12.47
CA SER A 213 -20.22 -9.16 -12.30
C SER A 213 -20.90 -8.61 -11.05
N VAL A 214 -22.25 -8.54 -11.07
CA VAL A 214 -23.01 -8.05 -9.90
C VAL A 214 -22.77 -8.94 -8.69
N GLY A 215 -22.30 -8.37 -7.58
CA GLY A 215 -22.19 -9.05 -6.30
C GLY A 215 -20.96 -9.95 -6.13
N ASP A 216 -19.96 -9.87 -6.99
CA ASP A 216 -18.71 -10.60 -6.80
C ASP A 216 -17.71 -9.79 -5.95
N ALA A 217 -17.58 -10.18 -4.69
CA ALA A 217 -16.65 -9.56 -3.73
C ALA A 217 -15.17 -9.69 -4.13
N TYR A 218 -14.84 -10.51 -5.13
CA TYR A 218 -13.47 -10.69 -5.62
C TYR A 218 -13.08 -9.66 -6.69
N ASP A 219 -14.07 -9.06 -7.36
CA ASP A 219 -13.83 -8.17 -8.51
C ASP A 219 -13.14 -6.85 -8.11
N ASN A 220 -13.14 -6.47 -6.82
CA ASN A 220 -12.53 -5.22 -6.37
C ASN A 220 -11.65 -5.32 -5.11
N ALA A 221 -11.18 -6.53 -4.75
CA ALA A 221 -10.39 -6.77 -3.54
C ALA A 221 -9.14 -5.88 -3.43
N MET A 222 -8.57 -5.44 -4.56
CA MET A 222 -7.41 -4.54 -4.56
C MET A 222 -7.78 -3.11 -4.16
N ALA A 223 -8.89 -2.59 -4.68
CA ALA A 223 -9.42 -1.29 -4.31
C ALA A 223 -9.90 -1.29 -2.87
N GLU A 224 -10.60 -2.35 -2.43
CA GLU A 224 -10.98 -2.54 -1.02
C GLU A 224 -9.77 -2.53 -0.09
N SER A 225 -8.69 -3.22 -0.47
CA SER A 225 -7.43 -3.23 0.29
C SER A 225 -6.78 -1.84 0.38
N PHE A 226 -6.91 -1.02 -0.67
CA PHE A 226 -6.46 0.37 -0.66
C PHE A 226 -7.30 1.20 0.31
N PHE A 227 -8.63 1.16 0.20
CA PHE A 227 -9.51 1.92 1.08
C PHE A 227 -9.39 1.49 2.54
N ALA A 228 -9.28 0.19 2.82
CA ALA A 228 -9.01 -0.31 4.17
C ALA A 228 -7.66 0.20 4.73
N SER A 229 -6.68 0.44 3.86
CA SER A 229 -5.41 1.06 4.25
C SER A 229 -5.57 2.56 4.52
N LEU A 230 -6.30 3.28 3.68
CA LEU A 230 -6.64 4.69 3.87
C LEU A 230 -7.41 4.90 5.18
N GLU A 231 -8.44 4.10 5.42
CA GLU A 231 -9.20 4.13 6.67
C GLU A 231 -8.31 3.95 7.90
N ARG A 232 -7.52 2.88 7.91
CA ARG A 232 -6.66 2.52 9.03
C ARG A 232 -5.57 3.54 9.30
N GLU A 233 -4.99 4.11 8.25
CA GLU A 233 -3.79 4.94 8.34
C GLU A 233 -4.10 6.43 8.40
N VAL A 234 -5.29 6.86 7.94
CA VAL A 234 -5.71 8.26 7.89
C VAL A 234 -7.05 8.49 8.59
N LEU A 235 -8.15 7.89 8.06
CA LEU A 235 -9.50 8.29 8.43
C LEU A 235 -9.87 7.92 9.86
N ASN A 236 -9.46 6.74 10.34
CA ASN A 236 -9.73 6.27 11.71
C ASN A 236 -8.84 6.91 12.78
N ARG A 237 -7.85 7.71 12.37
CA ARG A 237 -6.86 8.31 13.30
C ARG A 237 -7.17 9.76 13.65
N ARG A 238 -8.03 10.42 12.89
CA ARG A 238 -8.45 11.80 13.12
C ARG A 238 -9.85 12.08 12.57
N ARG A 239 -10.49 13.13 13.08
CA ARG A 239 -11.75 13.66 12.55
C ARG A 239 -11.44 14.92 11.78
N PHE A 240 -11.99 15.05 10.57
CA PHE A 240 -11.79 16.21 9.73
C PHE A 240 -12.87 17.25 9.99
N LYS A 241 -12.46 18.50 10.23
CA LYS A 241 -13.40 19.61 10.44
C LYS A 241 -14.00 20.08 9.12
N SER A 242 -13.24 20.00 8.04
CA SER A 242 -13.65 20.44 6.71
C SER A 242 -13.23 19.47 5.61
N GLN A 243 -13.90 19.57 4.46
CA GLN A 243 -13.51 18.83 3.26
C GLN A 243 -12.12 19.23 2.75
N ALA A 244 -11.70 20.50 2.93
CA ALA A 244 -10.37 20.96 2.58
C ALA A 244 -9.28 20.26 3.42
N GLU A 245 -9.51 20.11 4.72
CA GLU A 245 -8.59 19.38 5.60
C GLU A 245 -8.49 17.90 5.21
N ALA A 246 -9.62 17.25 4.91
CA ALA A 246 -9.65 15.87 4.45
C ALA A 246 -8.92 15.72 3.12
N ARG A 247 -9.14 16.63 2.17
CA ARG A 247 -8.49 16.66 0.85
C ARG A 247 -6.96 16.72 0.98
N MET A 248 -6.44 17.62 1.79
CA MET A 248 -5.01 17.74 2.03
C MET A 248 -4.43 16.47 2.65
N ALA A 249 -5.12 15.89 3.62
CA ALA A 249 -4.68 14.67 4.29
C ALA A 249 -4.59 13.46 3.35
N VAL A 250 -5.57 13.30 2.47
CA VAL A 250 -5.58 12.21 1.47
C VAL A 250 -4.50 12.46 0.42
N PHE A 251 -4.37 13.69 -0.07
CA PHE A 251 -3.29 14.08 -0.99
C PHE A 251 -1.91 13.72 -0.42
N GLU A 252 -1.59 14.19 0.78
CA GLU A 252 -0.33 13.90 1.45
C GLU A 252 -0.11 12.40 1.67
N TRP A 253 -1.20 11.65 1.91
CA TRP A 253 -1.09 10.23 2.11
C TRP A 253 -0.85 9.48 0.79
N ILE A 254 -1.56 9.82 -0.29
CA ILE A 254 -1.37 9.16 -1.60
C ILE A 254 -0.01 9.51 -2.18
N GLU A 255 0.29 10.81 -2.35
CA GLU A 255 1.47 11.26 -3.08
C GLU A 255 2.73 11.30 -2.21
N GLY A 256 2.60 11.68 -0.95
CA GLY A 256 3.75 11.79 -0.05
C GLY A 256 4.10 10.50 0.67
N TRP A 257 3.19 9.53 0.74
CA TRP A 257 3.45 8.31 1.51
C TRP A 257 3.09 7.01 0.76
N TYR A 258 1.85 6.82 0.31
CA TYR A 258 1.39 5.55 -0.26
C TYR A 258 2.19 5.16 -1.50
N ASN A 259 2.21 6.00 -2.51
CA ASN A 259 2.91 5.71 -3.77
C ASN A 259 4.43 5.60 -3.58
N PRO A 260 5.14 6.56 -2.94
CA PRO A 260 6.60 6.53 -2.88
C PRO A 260 7.18 5.61 -1.80
N HIS A 261 6.49 5.41 -0.68
CA HIS A 261 7.12 4.83 0.52
C HIS A 261 6.40 3.63 1.13
N ARG A 262 5.06 3.57 1.02
CA ARG A 262 4.29 2.53 1.71
C ARG A 262 4.62 1.14 1.19
N ARG A 263 5.14 0.27 2.07
CA ARG A 263 5.51 -1.10 1.73
C ARG A 263 4.29 -2.03 1.68
N HIS A 264 4.23 -2.86 0.65
CA HIS A 264 3.16 -3.84 0.41
C HIS A 264 3.72 -5.26 0.43
N SER A 265 3.14 -6.15 1.24
CA SER A 265 3.54 -7.55 1.30
C SER A 265 3.42 -8.27 -0.05
N GLY A 266 2.36 -7.99 -0.82
CA GLY A 266 2.17 -8.53 -2.16
C GLY A 266 3.17 -8.03 -3.22
N LEU A 267 3.96 -6.98 -2.93
CA LEU A 267 5.03 -6.46 -3.77
C LEU A 267 6.43 -6.81 -3.20
N GLY A 268 6.53 -7.86 -2.39
CA GLY A 268 7.78 -8.21 -1.71
C GLY A 268 8.27 -7.13 -0.75
N TYR A 269 7.34 -6.45 -0.07
CA TYR A 269 7.61 -5.31 0.84
C TYR A 269 8.24 -4.09 0.16
N ARG A 270 8.05 -3.90 -1.14
CA ARG A 270 8.41 -2.67 -1.85
C ARG A 270 7.24 -1.69 -1.85
N SER A 271 7.55 -0.40 -2.03
CA SER A 271 6.51 0.59 -2.35
C SER A 271 6.09 0.49 -3.82
N PRO A 272 4.90 0.97 -4.19
CA PRO A 272 4.44 1.01 -5.58
C PRO A 272 5.47 1.61 -6.54
N ALA A 273 6.00 2.79 -6.22
CA ALA A 273 6.98 3.48 -7.05
C ALA A 273 8.30 2.70 -7.18
N ASN A 274 8.78 2.08 -6.09
CA ASN A 274 10.01 1.29 -6.13
C ASN A 274 9.82 -0.03 -6.89
N TYR A 275 8.62 -0.60 -6.86
CA TYR A 275 8.30 -1.80 -7.60
C TYR A 275 8.30 -1.55 -9.11
N GLU A 276 7.67 -0.46 -9.58
CA GLU A 276 7.73 -0.02 -10.98
C GLU A 276 9.15 0.31 -11.42
N ARG A 277 9.90 1.04 -10.60
CA ARG A 277 11.28 1.39 -10.91
C ARG A 277 12.15 0.15 -11.14
N ALA A 278 12.00 -0.87 -10.31
CA ALA A 278 12.71 -2.13 -10.47
C ALA A 278 12.35 -2.84 -11.79
N HIS A 279 11.06 -2.81 -12.19
CA HIS A 279 10.60 -3.35 -13.46
C HIS A 279 11.24 -2.62 -14.65
N HIS A 280 11.21 -1.29 -14.64
CA HIS A 280 11.81 -0.50 -15.72
C HIS A 280 13.33 -0.72 -15.82
N GLN A 281 14.03 -0.79 -14.69
CA GLN A 281 15.45 -1.10 -14.67
C GLN A 281 15.77 -2.50 -15.22
N ALA A 282 14.96 -3.51 -14.86
CA ALA A 282 15.12 -4.86 -15.38
C ALA A 282 14.91 -4.90 -16.91
N ARG A 283 13.87 -4.24 -17.41
CA ARG A 283 13.63 -4.12 -18.86
C ARG A 283 14.76 -3.40 -19.58
N ALA A 284 15.26 -2.30 -19.06
CA ALA A 284 16.38 -1.57 -19.65
C ALA A 284 17.66 -2.42 -19.70
N ARG A 285 17.95 -3.19 -18.64
CA ARG A 285 19.09 -4.13 -18.62
C ARG A 285 18.93 -5.23 -19.66
N MET A 286 17.74 -5.82 -19.80
CA MET A 286 17.48 -6.83 -20.82
C MET A 286 17.63 -6.26 -22.23
N ALA A 287 17.10 -5.07 -22.48
CA ALA A 287 17.25 -4.40 -23.78
C ALA A 287 18.72 -4.11 -24.13
N ALA A 288 19.54 -3.74 -23.14
CA ALA A 288 20.98 -3.50 -23.34
C ALA A 288 21.81 -4.77 -23.61
N LEU A 289 21.29 -5.94 -23.26
CA LEU A 289 21.94 -7.24 -23.48
C LEU A 289 21.56 -7.88 -24.82
N LEU A 290 20.53 -7.37 -25.51
CA LEU A 290 20.10 -7.88 -26.82
C LEU A 290 20.84 -7.17 -27.92
N PRO A 291 21.38 -7.91 -28.96
CA PRO A 291 21.99 -7.28 -30.12
C PRO A 291 20.93 -6.45 -30.89
N PRO A 292 21.33 -5.35 -31.57
CA PRO A 292 20.39 -4.42 -32.22
C PRO A 292 19.38 -5.08 -33.16
N SER A 293 19.77 -6.14 -33.87
CA SER A 293 18.91 -6.89 -34.79
C SER A 293 17.82 -7.73 -34.15
N ALA A 294 17.97 -8.08 -32.85
CA ALA A 294 16.97 -8.86 -32.12
C ALA A 294 15.92 -7.96 -31.43
N ALA A 295 16.25 -6.70 -31.13
CA ALA A 295 15.36 -5.76 -30.49
C ALA A 295 14.16 -5.40 -31.38
N ASP A 296 14.35 -5.21 -32.67
CA ASP A 296 13.28 -4.87 -33.62
C ASP A 296 12.34 -6.06 -33.87
N SER A 297 12.85 -7.31 -33.91
CA SER A 297 12.02 -8.49 -34.09
C SER A 297 11.16 -8.84 -32.91
N LEU A 298 11.61 -8.56 -31.66
CA LEU A 298 10.84 -8.75 -30.44
C LEU A 298 9.77 -7.69 -30.29
N SER A 299 10.06 -6.43 -30.61
CA SER A 299 9.08 -5.33 -30.59
C SER A 299 7.94 -5.64 -31.57
N GLY A 300 8.20 -6.11 -32.76
CA GLY A 300 7.21 -6.51 -33.77
C GLY A 300 6.36 -7.73 -33.34
N LYS A 301 6.98 -8.73 -32.68
CA LYS A 301 6.25 -9.91 -32.18
C LYS A 301 5.34 -9.57 -30.99
N ILE A 302 5.78 -8.71 -30.08
CA ILE A 302 4.97 -8.26 -28.94
C ILE A 302 3.78 -7.43 -29.43
N SER A 303 3.97 -6.56 -30.43
CA SER A 303 2.90 -5.79 -31.04
C SER A 303 1.87 -6.70 -31.71
N LYS A 304 2.29 -7.68 -32.51
CA LYS A 304 1.40 -8.67 -33.17
C LYS A 304 0.65 -9.57 -32.17
N LEU A 305 1.27 -9.98 -31.08
CA LEU A 305 0.59 -10.76 -30.03
C LEU A 305 -0.46 -9.94 -29.29
N ARG A 306 -0.25 -8.63 -29.14
CA ARG A 306 -1.26 -7.72 -28.59
C ARG A 306 -2.41 -7.48 -29.55
N GLU A 307 -2.14 -7.28 -30.84
CA GLU A 307 -3.18 -7.13 -31.88
C GLU A 307 -4.05 -8.40 -32.02
N ASN A 308 -3.45 -9.58 -31.99
CA ASN A 308 -4.19 -10.85 -32.05
C ASN A 308 -5.03 -11.12 -30.78
N LYS A 309 -4.60 -10.64 -29.60
CA LYS A 309 -5.45 -10.69 -28.39
C LYS A 309 -6.66 -9.75 -28.48
N ILE A 310 -6.52 -8.62 -29.16
CA ILE A 310 -7.59 -7.61 -29.36
C ILE A 310 -8.57 -8.07 -30.45
N THR A 311 -8.10 -8.69 -31.54
CA THR A 311 -8.94 -9.18 -32.62
C THR A 311 -9.64 -10.50 -32.29
N GLY A 312 -9.05 -11.37 -31.46
CA GLY A 312 -9.69 -12.61 -31.01
C GLY A 312 -10.86 -12.38 -30.00
N LEU A 313 -11.06 -11.18 -29.53
CA LEU A 313 -12.19 -10.78 -28.64
C LEU A 313 -13.39 -10.17 -29.41
N ARG A 314 -13.33 -10.12 -30.77
CA ARG A 314 -14.40 -9.56 -31.61
C ARG A 314 -15.26 -10.63 -32.33
N HIS A 315 -15.11 -11.91 -31.97
CA HIS A 315 -15.97 -13.00 -32.48
C HIS A 315 -16.69 -13.72 -31.38
#